data_b76f37a38e74b252b2cfd3fe8499b4d6
#
_entry.id   b76f37a38e74b252b2cfd3fe8499b4d6
#
_cell.length_a   1.000
_cell.length_b   1.000
_cell.length_c   1.000
_cell.angle_alpha   90.00
_cell.angle_beta   90.00
_cell.angle_gamma   90.00
#
_symmetry.space_group_name_H-M   'P 1'
#
loop_
_entity.id
_entity.type
_entity.pdbx_description
1 polymer ?
#
loop_
_entity_poly.entity_id
_entity_poly.type
_entity_poly.pdbx_seq_one_letter_code
_entity_poly.pdbx_strand_id
1 'polypeptide(L)'
;MSQPAYRLFNVELKRREQLSPALTRFVFGGPEVAEMKTLAAAQRIKIFFPDASGQPPSLPGGSEWYQAYRSVEPARRPPMRTYTIRALRAEQEEVDVEFVLHGENGPASAWATHARIGDRLQLAAPNRQYGDDPGGYEWKPPAGVRHILLIADETALPAVAGILEELAGETEPPVVEAFLEVPGEADILDLPAIPAARLHWLPRHQAGIHSRNGERMIEAARQARLPEREVAGGAAQELEDIDIDEEILWELASPESGSFYAWGAGESAAVMAIRRYLVQERGIDKRHLTLMGYWRLGKVFD
;
A
#
# COMPACT_ATOMS: atom_id res chain seq x y z
N MET A 1 16.17 -22.00 -17.93
CA MET A 1 15.08 -21.02 -18.06
C MET A 1 15.16 -20.12 -16.84
N SER A 2 15.13 -18.79 -17.01
CA SER A 2 15.12 -17.87 -15.88
C SER A 2 13.80 -18.02 -15.11
N GLN A 3 13.86 -17.98 -13.79
CA GLN A 3 12.67 -18.01 -12.94
C GLN A 3 11.89 -16.69 -13.10
N PRO A 4 10.54 -16.70 -13.05
CA PRO A 4 9.74 -15.48 -13.13
C PRO A 4 9.90 -14.63 -11.87
N ALA A 5 9.84 -13.31 -12.02
CA ALA A 5 9.92 -12.36 -10.91
C ALA A 5 8.76 -12.54 -9.91
N TYR A 6 7.56 -12.77 -10.43
CA TYR A 6 6.35 -13.10 -9.67
C TYR A 6 5.81 -14.44 -10.14
N ARG A 7 5.31 -15.24 -9.19
CA ARG A 7 4.56 -16.46 -9.48
C ARG A 7 3.34 -16.59 -8.57
N LEU A 8 2.49 -17.56 -8.89
CA LEU A 8 1.36 -17.91 -8.02
C LEU A 8 1.81 -18.82 -6.89
N PHE A 9 1.22 -18.58 -5.73
CA PHE A 9 1.38 -19.35 -4.51
C PHE A 9 0.01 -19.76 -3.98
N ASN A 10 -0.18 -21.04 -3.70
CA ASN A 10 -1.39 -21.53 -3.05
C ASN A 10 -1.24 -21.37 -1.55
N VAL A 11 -2.21 -20.75 -0.93
CA VAL A 11 -2.21 -20.46 0.50
C VAL A 11 -3.54 -20.80 1.15
N GLU A 12 -3.50 -21.02 2.44
CA GLU A 12 -4.65 -21.29 3.28
C GLU A 12 -4.69 -20.29 4.44
N LEU A 13 -5.86 -19.79 4.78
CA LEU A 13 -6.03 -18.92 5.95
C LEU A 13 -5.77 -19.72 7.24
N LYS A 14 -4.76 -19.31 8.00
CA LYS A 14 -4.34 -19.95 9.26
C LYS A 14 -4.90 -19.25 10.48
N ARG A 15 -4.91 -17.92 10.47
CA ARG A 15 -5.39 -17.08 11.59
C ARG A 15 -5.96 -15.77 11.06
N ARG A 16 -6.82 -15.16 11.86
CA ARG A 16 -7.26 -13.78 11.67
C ARG A 16 -7.17 -13.05 12.99
N GLU A 17 -6.75 -11.81 12.95
CA GLU A 17 -6.58 -10.95 14.11
C GLU A 17 -7.17 -9.58 13.80
N GLN A 18 -8.14 -9.15 14.58
CA GLN A 18 -8.69 -7.80 14.44
C GLN A 18 -7.75 -6.81 15.11
N LEU A 19 -7.17 -5.91 14.34
CA LEU A 19 -6.23 -4.89 14.83
C LEU A 19 -6.96 -3.63 15.26
N SER A 20 -8.04 -3.28 14.56
CA SER A 20 -8.93 -2.17 14.86
C SER A 20 -10.32 -2.48 14.29
N PRO A 21 -11.35 -1.65 14.57
CA PRO A 21 -12.65 -1.86 13.95
C PRO A 21 -12.65 -1.99 12.44
N ALA A 22 -11.78 -1.24 11.76
CA ALA A 22 -11.68 -1.24 10.30
C ALA A 22 -10.53 -2.07 9.72
N LEU A 23 -9.60 -2.58 10.54
CA LEU A 23 -8.42 -3.29 10.03
C LEU A 23 -8.29 -4.68 10.65
N THR A 24 -8.19 -5.70 9.81
CA THR A 24 -7.99 -7.09 10.21
C THR A 24 -6.77 -7.67 9.52
N ARG A 25 -5.88 -8.29 10.29
CA ARG A 25 -4.76 -9.08 9.80
C ARG A 25 -5.22 -10.50 9.49
N PHE A 26 -4.90 -10.96 8.30
CA PHE A 26 -5.06 -12.34 7.87
C PHE A 26 -3.69 -12.96 7.72
N VAL A 27 -3.47 -14.08 8.41
CA VAL A 27 -2.23 -14.85 8.30
C VAL A 27 -2.51 -16.03 7.39
N PHE A 28 -1.91 -16.00 6.22
CA PHE A 28 -1.96 -17.09 5.27
C PHE A 28 -0.74 -17.97 5.42
N GLY A 29 -0.90 -19.25 5.19
CA GLY A 29 0.19 -20.22 5.30
C GLY A 29 0.10 -21.34 4.26
N GLY A 30 1.21 -22.04 4.13
CA GLY A 30 1.38 -23.20 3.28
C GLY A 30 2.82 -23.36 2.82
N PRO A 31 3.21 -24.58 2.39
CA PRO A 31 4.62 -24.89 2.08
C PRO A 31 5.20 -24.01 0.95
N GLU A 32 4.36 -23.51 0.03
CA GLU A 32 4.83 -22.64 -1.03
C GLU A 32 5.27 -21.26 -0.52
N VAL A 33 4.81 -20.80 0.65
CA VAL A 33 5.18 -19.49 1.23
C VAL A 33 6.67 -19.41 1.53
N ALA A 34 7.34 -20.53 1.82
CA ALA A 34 8.80 -20.60 1.98
C ALA A 34 9.58 -20.11 0.74
N GLU A 35 8.94 -20.14 -0.43
CA GLU A 35 9.52 -19.68 -1.69
C GLU A 35 9.15 -18.23 -2.06
N MET A 36 8.44 -17.52 -1.19
CA MET A 36 8.21 -16.08 -1.35
C MET A 36 9.42 -15.28 -0.90
N LYS A 37 9.54 -14.06 -1.41
CA LYS A 37 10.44 -13.05 -0.86
C LYS A 37 9.75 -11.68 -0.75
N THR A 38 10.29 -10.83 0.10
CA THR A 38 9.99 -9.39 0.14
C THR A 38 11.31 -8.64 0.20
N LEU A 39 11.42 -7.51 -0.48
CA LEU A 39 12.64 -6.72 -0.58
C LEU A 39 12.57 -5.39 0.16
N ALA A 40 11.37 -4.90 0.40
CA ALA A 40 11.16 -3.62 1.05
C ALA A 40 9.79 -3.58 1.73
N ALA A 41 9.62 -2.63 2.64
CA ALA A 41 8.30 -2.18 3.07
C ALA A 41 7.45 -1.81 1.83
N ALA A 42 6.15 -1.89 1.94
CA ALA A 42 5.22 -1.65 0.82
C ALA A 42 5.31 -2.64 -0.35
N GLN A 43 5.91 -3.83 -0.17
CA GLN A 43 5.93 -4.87 -1.20
C GLN A 43 4.50 -5.29 -1.55
N ARG A 44 4.12 -5.09 -2.80
CA ARG A 44 2.77 -5.41 -3.30
C ARG A 44 2.66 -6.84 -3.79
N ILE A 45 1.50 -7.41 -3.56
CA ILE A 45 1.06 -8.69 -4.08
C ILE A 45 -0.33 -8.57 -4.70
N LYS A 46 -0.71 -9.55 -5.51
CA LYS A 46 -2.11 -9.72 -5.94
C LYS A 46 -2.70 -10.91 -5.21
N ILE A 47 -3.92 -10.74 -4.72
CA ILE A 47 -4.71 -11.81 -4.12
C ILE A 47 -5.87 -12.13 -5.03
N PHE A 48 -6.05 -13.40 -5.32
CA PHE A 48 -7.16 -13.94 -6.09
C PHE A 48 -8.17 -14.54 -5.13
N PHE A 49 -9.41 -14.07 -5.25
CA PHE A 49 -10.53 -14.47 -4.41
C PHE A 49 -11.41 -15.50 -5.12
N PRO A 50 -12.28 -16.23 -4.38
CA PRO A 50 -13.27 -17.09 -4.99
C PRO A 50 -14.12 -16.36 -6.04
N ASP A 51 -14.49 -17.07 -7.09
CA ASP A 51 -15.38 -16.56 -8.13
C ASP A 51 -16.82 -16.36 -7.61
N ALA A 52 -17.70 -15.88 -8.46
CA ALA A 52 -19.10 -15.65 -8.11
C ALA A 52 -19.87 -16.93 -7.68
N SER A 53 -19.36 -18.12 -7.99
CA SER A 53 -19.90 -19.40 -7.54
C SER A 53 -19.33 -19.84 -6.17
N GLY A 54 -18.39 -19.10 -5.60
CA GLY A 54 -17.70 -19.42 -4.36
C GLY A 54 -16.59 -20.44 -4.52
N GLN A 55 -16.19 -20.78 -5.76
CA GLN A 55 -15.08 -21.70 -5.99
C GLN A 55 -13.75 -21.00 -5.70
N PRO A 56 -12.85 -21.64 -4.90
CA PRO A 56 -11.51 -21.13 -4.68
C PRO A 56 -10.76 -20.91 -6.00
N PRO A 57 -9.89 -19.90 -6.10
CA PRO A 57 -9.10 -19.66 -7.30
C PRO A 57 -8.20 -20.86 -7.60
N SER A 58 -8.11 -21.23 -8.87
CA SER A 58 -7.30 -22.36 -9.35
C SER A 58 -6.66 -22.02 -10.69
N LEU A 59 -5.91 -20.90 -10.70
CA LEU A 59 -5.16 -20.49 -11.88
C LEU A 59 -3.91 -21.40 -12.02
N PRO A 60 -3.53 -21.76 -13.25
CA PRO A 60 -2.30 -22.52 -13.47
C PRO A 60 -1.08 -21.69 -13.07
N GLY A 61 -0.18 -22.31 -12.33
CA GLY A 61 1.11 -21.71 -11.96
C GLY A 61 2.05 -21.52 -13.16
N GLY A 62 3.17 -20.84 -12.92
CA GLY A 62 4.23 -20.61 -13.91
C GLY A 62 4.43 -19.13 -14.25
N SER A 63 5.31 -18.86 -15.22
CA SER A 63 5.66 -17.51 -15.66
C SER A 63 4.50 -16.78 -16.35
N GLU A 64 3.60 -17.54 -16.95
CA GLU A 64 2.47 -17.03 -17.76
C GLU A 64 1.17 -16.89 -16.95
N TRP A 65 1.24 -16.82 -15.61
CA TRP A 65 0.06 -16.77 -14.76
C TRP A 65 -0.89 -15.60 -15.10
N TYR A 66 -0.34 -14.48 -15.54
CA TYR A 66 -1.16 -13.31 -15.90
C TYR A 66 -1.91 -13.51 -17.21
N GLN A 67 -1.28 -14.15 -18.20
CA GLN A 67 -1.96 -14.52 -19.45
C GLN A 67 -3.03 -15.59 -19.18
N ALA A 68 -2.72 -16.58 -18.34
CA ALA A 68 -3.68 -17.58 -17.90
C ALA A 68 -4.90 -16.91 -17.21
N TYR A 69 -4.65 -15.97 -16.30
CA TYR A 69 -5.71 -15.17 -15.66
C TYR A 69 -6.56 -14.42 -16.70
N ARG A 70 -5.91 -13.74 -17.66
CA ARG A 70 -6.59 -12.97 -18.71
C ARG A 70 -7.42 -13.85 -19.66
N SER A 71 -7.02 -15.09 -19.87
CA SER A 71 -7.72 -16.04 -20.74
C SER A 71 -8.94 -16.67 -20.10
N VAL A 72 -9.11 -16.57 -18.78
CA VAL A 72 -10.34 -17.03 -18.10
C VAL A 72 -11.52 -16.19 -18.54
N GLU A 73 -12.63 -16.86 -18.87
CA GLU A 73 -13.90 -16.19 -19.21
C GLU A 73 -14.28 -15.18 -18.12
N PRO A 74 -14.65 -13.93 -18.46
CA PRO A 74 -14.89 -12.87 -17.46
C PRO A 74 -15.86 -13.26 -16.34
N ALA A 75 -16.93 -14.03 -16.66
CA ALA A 75 -17.90 -14.49 -15.66
C ALA A 75 -17.35 -15.51 -14.65
N ARG A 76 -16.25 -16.19 -14.98
CA ARG A 76 -15.57 -17.20 -14.14
C ARG A 76 -14.20 -16.75 -13.64
N ARG A 77 -13.79 -15.55 -14.03
CA ARG A 77 -12.49 -15.03 -13.64
C ARG A 77 -12.47 -14.72 -12.15
N PRO A 78 -11.53 -15.27 -11.38
CA PRO A 78 -11.42 -14.96 -9.96
C PRO A 78 -11.14 -13.46 -9.77
N PRO A 79 -11.87 -12.76 -8.90
CA PRO A 79 -11.56 -11.37 -8.58
C PRO A 79 -10.14 -11.24 -8.06
N MET A 80 -9.42 -10.21 -8.51
CA MET A 80 -8.03 -9.93 -8.13
C MET A 80 -7.95 -8.56 -7.46
N ARG A 81 -7.24 -8.46 -6.32
CA ARG A 81 -6.98 -7.18 -5.65
C ARG A 81 -5.53 -7.08 -5.21
N THR A 82 -5.05 -5.87 -5.15
CA THR A 82 -3.66 -5.57 -4.71
C THR A 82 -3.63 -5.34 -3.22
N TYR A 83 -2.66 -5.95 -2.57
CA TYR A 83 -2.38 -5.82 -1.14
C TYR A 83 -0.89 -5.66 -0.89
N THR A 84 -0.55 -5.32 0.34
CA THR A 84 0.83 -5.22 0.83
C THR A 84 1.19 -6.48 1.62
N ILE A 85 2.39 -7.02 1.43
CA ILE A 85 2.96 -7.96 2.39
C ILE A 85 3.28 -7.17 3.67
N ARG A 86 2.55 -7.46 4.76
CA ARG A 86 2.80 -6.81 6.05
C ARG A 86 3.99 -7.46 6.77
N ALA A 87 4.06 -8.77 6.72
CA ALA A 87 5.19 -9.54 7.22
C ALA A 87 5.30 -10.89 6.46
N LEU A 88 6.52 -11.32 6.20
CA LEU A 88 6.80 -12.62 5.61
C LEU A 88 7.70 -13.41 6.57
N ARG A 89 7.23 -14.54 7.03
CA ARG A 89 7.95 -15.51 7.87
C ARG A 89 8.14 -16.80 7.08
N ALA A 90 9.07 -16.76 6.11
CA ALA A 90 9.28 -17.85 5.17
C ALA A 90 9.62 -19.19 5.85
N GLU A 91 10.38 -19.17 6.96
CA GLU A 91 10.72 -20.37 7.74
C GLU A 91 9.51 -20.98 8.46
N GLN A 92 8.54 -20.17 8.83
CA GLN A 92 7.26 -20.60 9.41
C GLN A 92 6.19 -20.86 8.34
N GLU A 93 6.53 -20.66 7.06
CA GLU A 93 5.61 -20.79 5.94
C GLU A 93 4.37 -19.89 6.09
N GLU A 94 4.55 -18.68 6.64
CA GLU A 94 3.45 -17.74 6.90
C GLU A 94 3.71 -16.36 6.26
N VAL A 95 2.63 -15.74 5.76
CA VAL A 95 2.60 -14.37 5.28
C VAL A 95 1.39 -13.63 5.85
N ASP A 96 1.63 -12.43 6.38
CA ASP A 96 0.61 -11.55 6.92
C ASP A 96 0.17 -10.54 5.87
N VAL A 97 -1.14 -10.39 5.73
CA VAL A 97 -1.76 -9.35 4.91
C VAL A 97 -2.87 -8.69 5.72
N GLU A 98 -2.90 -7.36 5.73
CA GLU A 98 -3.90 -6.60 6.45
C GLU A 98 -4.96 -6.07 5.47
N PHE A 99 -6.22 -6.26 5.83
CA PHE A 99 -7.39 -5.89 5.05
C PHE A 99 -8.17 -4.79 5.74
N VAL A 100 -8.46 -3.73 5.01
CA VAL A 100 -9.43 -2.74 5.43
C VAL A 100 -10.83 -3.27 5.20
N LEU A 101 -11.65 -3.31 6.24
CA LEU A 101 -13.02 -3.78 6.21
C LEU A 101 -13.97 -2.60 6.41
N HIS A 102 -14.71 -2.25 5.36
CA HIS A 102 -15.68 -1.15 5.36
C HIS A 102 -17.01 -1.60 4.72
N GLY A 103 -17.53 -2.73 5.18
CA GLY A 103 -18.69 -3.39 4.61
C GLY A 103 -18.33 -4.35 3.46
N GLU A 104 -19.34 -4.88 2.79
CA GLU A 104 -19.19 -5.92 1.75
C GLU A 104 -19.21 -5.35 0.32
N ASN A 105 -18.70 -4.15 0.13
CA ASN A 105 -18.78 -3.41 -1.13
C ASN A 105 -17.86 -3.90 -2.26
N GLY A 106 -17.25 -5.07 -2.08
CA GLY A 106 -16.36 -5.65 -3.08
C GLY A 106 -15.97 -7.09 -2.73
N PRO A 107 -15.42 -7.84 -3.69
CA PRO A 107 -15.16 -9.27 -3.51
C PRO A 107 -14.18 -9.56 -2.39
N ALA A 108 -13.17 -8.73 -2.20
CA ALA A 108 -12.17 -8.87 -1.14
C ALA A 108 -12.77 -8.62 0.25
N SER A 109 -13.51 -7.52 0.42
CA SER A 109 -14.18 -7.20 1.70
C SER A 109 -15.27 -8.20 2.03
N ALA A 110 -16.05 -8.63 1.05
CA ALA A 110 -17.07 -9.66 1.23
C ALA A 110 -16.43 -10.99 1.66
N TRP A 111 -15.35 -11.42 0.98
CA TRP A 111 -14.64 -12.62 1.39
C TRP A 111 -14.07 -12.47 2.81
N ALA A 112 -13.39 -11.37 3.12
CA ALA A 112 -12.75 -11.16 4.40
C ALA A 112 -13.74 -11.13 5.58
N THR A 113 -14.96 -10.63 5.36
CA THR A 113 -16.04 -10.64 6.37
C THR A 113 -16.44 -12.05 6.76
N HIS A 114 -16.52 -12.96 5.79
CA HIS A 114 -17.01 -14.34 5.96
C HIS A 114 -15.91 -15.39 6.04
N ALA A 115 -14.63 -14.99 5.88
CA ALA A 115 -13.48 -15.89 5.83
C ALA A 115 -13.36 -16.80 7.06
N ARG A 116 -13.07 -18.06 6.81
CA ARG A 116 -12.89 -19.12 7.82
C ARG A 116 -11.48 -19.68 7.74
N ILE A 117 -10.96 -20.11 8.88
CA ILE A 117 -9.71 -20.86 8.91
C ILE A 117 -9.83 -22.08 7.98
N GLY A 118 -8.85 -22.28 7.13
CA GLY A 118 -8.84 -23.32 6.09
C GLY A 118 -9.28 -22.85 4.70
N ASP A 119 -9.83 -21.62 4.56
CA ASP A 119 -10.17 -21.07 3.25
C ASP A 119 -8.90 -20.89 2.40
N ARG A 120 -9.02 -21.26 1.12
CA ARG A 120 -7.90 -21.26 0.19
C ARG A 120 -7.96 -20.12 -0.79
N LEU A 121 -6.83 -19.48 -0.99
CA LEU A 121 -6.62 -18.40 -1.97
C LEU A 121 -5.36 -18.68 -2.80
N GLN A 122 -5.16 -17.88 -3.84
CA GLN A 122 -3.89 -17.79 -4.55
C GLN A 122 -3.33 -16.37 -4.44
N LEU A 123 -2.02 -16.28 -4.25
CA LEU A 123 -1.28 -15.01 -4.23
C LEU A 123 -0.33 -14.97 -5.42
N ALA A 124 -0.28 -13.86 -6.17
CA ALA A 124 0.85 -13.57 -7.02
C ALA A 124 1.82 -12.69 -6.23
N ALA A 125 2.99 -13.23 -5.93
CA ALA A 125 3.98 -12.60 -5.06
C ALA A 125 5.40 -12.78 -5.61
N PRO A 126 6.40 -12.00 -5.10
CA PRO A 126 7.77 -12.15 -5.53
C PRO A 126 8.33 -13.54 -5.25
N ASN A 127 8.99 -14.09 -6.26
CA ASN A 127 9.59 -15.42 -6.25
C ASN A 127 11.01 -15.38 -5.70
N ARG A 128 11.28 -16.12 -4.63
CA ARG A 128 12.61 -16.20 -4.00
C ARG A 128 13.69 -16.69 -4.97
N GLN A 129 13.33 -17.55 -5.91
CA GLN A 129 14.25 -18.09 -6.90
C GLN A 129 14.59 -17.11 -8.04
N TYR A 130 13.92 -15.97 -8.13
CA TYR A 130 14.28 -14.92 -9.07
C TYR A 130 15.49 -14.14 -8.57
N GLY A 131 16.59 -14.15 -9.35
CA GLY A 131 17.89 -13.64 -8.91
C GLY A 131 17.98 -12.12 -8.82
N ASP A 132 17.13 -11.38 -9.57
CA ASP A 132 17.16 -9.92 -9.63
C ASP A 132 16.07 -9.31 -8.74
N ASP A 133 15.95 -7.96 -8.80
CA ASP A 133 14.87 -7.23 -8.16
C ASP A 133 13.53 -7.51 -8.89
N PRO A 134 12.53 -8.13 -8.23
CA PRO A 134 11.24 -8.40 -8.83
C PRO A 134 10.37 -7.14 -8.99
N GLY A 135 10.76 -6.00 -8.41
CA GLY A 135 9.94 -4.80 -8.31
C GLY A 135 8.71 -4.97 -7.43
N GLY A 136 7.67 -4.19 -7.72
CA GLY A 136 6.39 -4.26 -7.00
C GLY A 136 6.42 -3.60 -5.63
N TYR A 137 7.32 -2.69 -5.40
CA TYR A 137 7.35 -1.81 -4.24
C TYR A 137 7.85 -0.43 -4.66
N GLU A 138 7.31 0.59 -3.98
CA GLU A 138 7.61 1.99 -4.30
C GLU A 138 8.17 2.74 -3.07
N TRP A 139 8.53 2.03 -2.03
CA TRP A 139 9.33 2.58 -0.95
C TRP A 139 10.80 2.51 -1.38
N LYS A 140 11.28 3.62 -1.95
CA LYS A 140 12.65 3.76 -2.48
C LYS A 140 13.19 5.15 -2.15
N PRO A 141 13.38 5.47 -0.86
CA PRO A 141 13.94 6.76 -0.49
C PRO A 141 15.35 6.90 -1.09
N PRO A 142 15.67 8.06 -1.68
CA PRO A 142 17.02 8.33 -2.17
C PRO A 142 18.06 8.25 -1.06
N ALA A 143 19.27 7.87 -1.40
CA ALA A 143 20.38 7.84 -0.45
C ALA A 143 20.61 9.23 0.16
N GLY A 144 20.78 9.29 1.49
CA GLY A 144 21.08 10.55 2.20
C GLY A 144 19.85 11.42 2.50
N VAL A 145 18.63 10.93 2.29
CA VAL A 145 17.41 11.60 2.74
C VAL A 145 17.48 11.86 4.25
N ARG A 146 17.12 13.08 4.66
CA ARG A 146 17.12 13.54 6.05
C ARG A 146 15.71 13.86 6.57
N HIS A 147 14.77 14.11 5.67
CA HIS A 147 13.40 14.45 6.02
C HIS A 147 12.44 13.62 5.15
N ILE A 148 11.55 12.92 5.80
CA ILE A 148 10.52 12.11 5.15
C ILE A 148 9.15 12.61 5.55
N LEU A 149 8.29 12.83 4.57
CA LEU A 149 6.87 13.09 4.75
C LEU A 149 6.10 11.85 4.31
N LEU A 150 5.30 11.27 5.21
CA LEU A 150 4.36 10.19 4.91
C LEU A 150 2.94 10.72 4.99
N ILE A 151 2.12 10.50 3.97
CA ILE A 151 0.69 10.84 3.99
C ILE A 151 -0.10 9.64 3.48
N ALA A 152 -0.96 9.07 4.32
CA ALA A 152 -1.65 7.83 4.00
C ALA A 152 -3.06 7.77 4.58
N ASP A 153 -3.96 7.05 3.91
CA ASP A 153 -5.20 6.57 4.51
C ASP A 153 -5.04 5.14 5.05
N GLU A 154 -6.11 4.58 5.62
CA GLU A 154 -6.13 3.25 6.21
C GLU A 154 -5.69 2.14 5.25
N THR A 155 -5.87 2.31 3.94
CA THR A 155 -5.49 1.29 2.94
C THR A 155 -3.98 1.17 2.79
N ALA A 156 -3.24 2.22 3.12
CA ALA A 156 -1.79 2.26 3.06
C ALA A 156 -1.10 2.09 4.42
N LEU A 157 -1.86 1.98 5.53
CA LEU A 157 -1.29 1.74 6.86
C LEU A 157 -0.38 0.52 6.94
N PRO A 158 -0.68 -0.63 6.29
CA PRO A 158 0.23 -1.77 6.30
C PRO A 158 1.61 -1.46 5.72
N ALA A 159 1.66 -0.63 4.67
CA ALA A 159 2.90 -0.15 4.07
C ALA A 159 3.63 0.82 5.00
N VAL A 160 2.91 1.80 5.55
CA VAL A 160 3.49 2.79 6.49
C VAL A 160 4.05 2.11 7.74
N ALA A 161 3.35 1.13 8.30
CA ALA A 161 3.84 0.36 9.45
C ALA A 161 5.18 -0.33 9.14
N GLY A 162 5.28 -0.98 7.98
CA GLY A 162 6.53 -1.59 7.52
C GLY A 162 7.65 -0.56 7.28
N ILE A 163 7.31 0.60 6.70
CA ILE A 163 8.26 1.71 6.51
C ILE A 163 8.80 2.20 7.85
N LEU A 164 7.95 2.41 8.83
CA LEU A 164 8.36 2.85 10.16
C LEU A 164 9.22 1.79 10.88
N GLU A 165 8.91 0.50 10.71
CA GLU A 165 9.75 -0.60 11.24
C GLU A 165 11.14 -0.61 10.60
N GLU A 166 11.23 -0.42 9.28
CA GLU A 166 12.49 -0.34 8.55
C GLU A 166 13.33 0.85 9.04
N LEU A 167 12.73 2.04 9.12
CA LEU A 167 13.39 3.25 9.61
C LEU A 167 13.79 3.18 11.08
N ALA A 168 13.02 2.49 11.92
CA ALA A 168 13.38 2.27 13.33
C ALA A 168 14.65 1.41 13.50
N GLY A 169 14.98 0.60 12.49
CA GLY A 169 16.20 -0.21 12.45
C GLY A 169 17.45 0.56 12.00
N GLU A 170 17.32 1.80 11.51
CA GLU A 170 18.45 2.60 11.06
C GLU A 170 19.24 3.17 12.23
N THR A 171 20.57 3.26 12.09
CA THR A 171 21.45 3.85 13.10
C THR A 171 21.23 5.36 13.26
N GLU A 172 20.97 6.04 12.15
CA GLU A 172 20.69 7.48 12.09
C GLU A 172 19.40 7.70 11.27
N PRO A 173 18.22 7.44 11.85
CA PRO A 173 16.97 7.56 11.11
C PRO A 173 16.71 9.03 10.72
N PRO A 174 16.10 9.27 9.55
CA PRO A 174 15.70 10.61 9.14
C PRO A 174 14.60 11.17 10.07
N VAL A 175 14.39 12.48 10.00
CA VAL A 175 13.21 13.10 10.60
C VAL A 175 11.98 12.68 9.80
N VAL A 176 10.98 12.11 10.45
CA VAL A 176 9.75 11.65 9.82
C VAL A 176 8.57 12.46 10.33
N GLU A 177 7.77 12.99 9.43
CA GLU A 177 6.44 13.51 9.73
C GLU A 177 5.42 12.66 8.99
N ALA A 178 4.53 11.98 9.72
CA ALA A 178 3.53 11.08 9.15
C ALA A 178 2.11 11.53 9.50
N PHE A 179 1.27 11.67 8.50
CA PHE A 179 -0.15 11.99 8.62
C PHE A 179 -0.97 10.79 8.17
N LEU A 180 -1.74 10.23 9.09
CA LEU A 180 -2.39 8.93 8.92
C LEU A 180 -3.90 9.08 9.12
N GLU A 181 -4.63 9.12 8.00
CA GLU A 181 -6.08 9.20 8.03
C GLU A 181 -6.68 7.81 8.33
N VAL A 182 -7.61 7.77 9.28
CA VAL A 182 -8.31 6.55 9.69
C VAL A 182 -9.81 6.81 9.85
N PRO A 183 -10.66 5.78 9.80
CA PRO A 183 -12.10 5.96 9.93
C PRO A 183 -12.51 6.61 11.25
N GLY A 184 -11.97 6.18 12.36
CA GLY A 184 -12.30 6.70 13.69
C GLY A 184 -11.15 6.62 14.69
N GLU A 185 -11.34 7.16 15.86
CA GLU A 185 -10.33 7.14 16.93
C GLU A 185 -9.97 5.70 17.38
N ALA A 186 -10.92 4.78 17.29
CA ALA A 186 -10.69 3.37 17.61
C ALA A 186 -9.82 2.64 16.57
N ASP A 187 -9.55 3.27 15.42
CA ASP A 187 -8.68 2.73 14.37
C ASP A 187 -7.23 3.23 14.47
N ILE A 188 -6.91 4.00 15.49
CA ILE A 188 -5.53 4.41 15.79
C ILE A 188 -4.74 3.18 16.25
N LEU A 189 -3.63 2.88 15.58
CA LEU A 189 -2.77 1.76 15.89
C LEU A 189 -1.55 2.19 16.71
N ASP A 190 -1.04 1.25 17.51
CA ASP A 190 0.27 1.39 18.15
C ASP A 190 1.35 1.02 17.11
N LEU A 191 1.98 2.04 16.52
CA LEU A 191 3.03 1.88 15.53
C LEU A 191 4.42 2.04 16.17
N PRO A 192 5.49 1.48 15.55
CA PRO A 192 6.84 1.61 16.08
C PRO A 192 7.24 3.05 16.34
N ALA A 193 7.77 3.31 17.52
CA ALA A 193 8.26 4.62 17.90
C ALA A 193 9.65 4.85 17.30
N ILE A 194 9.78 5.91 16.51
CA ILE A 194 11.06 6.40 16.03
C ILE A 194 11.31 7.74 16.74
N PRO A 195 12.45 7.93 17.43
CA PRO A 195 12.68 9.15 18.23
C PRO A 195 12.51 10.46 17.44
N ALA A 196 12.82 10.43 16.15
CA ALA A 196 12.70 11.59 15.25
C ALA A 196 11.37 11.62 14.45
N ALA A 197 10.44 10.70 14.72
CA ALA A 197 9.16 10.65 14.03
C ALA A 197 8.05 11.36 14.81
N ARG A 198 7.19 12.07 14.08
CA ARG A 198 5.93 12.63 14.57
C ARG A 198 4.79 12.01 13.80
N LEU A 199 3.95 11.25 14.51
CA LEU A 199 2.77 10.62 13.93
C LEU A 199 1.54 11.45 14.27
N HIS A 200 0.84 11.92 13.24
CA HIS A 200 -0.41 12.66 13.36
C HIS A 200 -1.55 11.77 12.87
N TRP A 201 -2.32 11.25 13.82
CA TRP A 201 -3.51 10.49 13.50
C TRP A 201 -4.66 11.43 13.16
N LEU A 202 -5.37 11.12 12.10
CA LEU A 202 -6.40 11.96 11.48
C LEU A 202 -7.72 11.17 11.38
N PRO A 203 -8.42 10.90 12.50
CA PRO A 203 -9.70 10.20 12.43
C PRO A 203 -10.73 11.05 11.67
N ARG A 204 -11.39 10.45 10.67
CA ARG A 204 -12.48 11.10 9.91
C ARG A 204 -13.71 11.36 10.77
N HIS A 205 -13.97 10.44 11.71
CA HIS A 205 -15.11 10.51 12.61
C HIS A 205 -14.63 10.55 14.06
N GLN A 206 -14.81 11.70 14.69
CA GLN A 206 -14.59 11.91 16.12
C GLN A 206 -15.56 12.98 16.62
N ALA A 207 -15.62 13.22 17.91
CA ALA A 207 -16.57 14.16 18.50
C ALA A 207 -16.59 15.52 17.79
N GLY A 208 -17.70 15.81 17.08
CA GLY A 208 -17.90 17.06 16.34
C GLY A 208 -17.21 17.16 14.97
N ILE A 209 -16.51 16.12 14.52
CA ILE A 209 -15.85 16.08 13.22
C ILE A 209 -16.40 14.91 12.39
N HIS A 210 -16.83 15.23 11.16
CA HIS A 210 -17.25 14.26 10.16
C HIS A 210 -16.66 14.70 8.82
N SER A 211 -15.60 14.02 8.39
CA SER A 211 -14.90 14.31 7.15
C SER A 211 -15.12 13.18 6.13
N ARG A 212 -15.04 13.53 4.85
CA ARG A 212 -15.01 12.56 3.76
C ARG A 212 -13.62 11.92 3.65
N ASN A 213 -13.56 10.78 2.96
CA ASN A 213 -12.31 10.11 2.66
C ASN A 213 -11.33 11.08 1.97
N GLY A 214 -10.11 11.16 2.50
CA GLY A 214 -9.02 11.99 1.99
C GLY A 214 -9.06 13.47 2.39
N GLU A 215 -10.16 14.00 2.91
CA GLU A 215 -10.23 15.41 3.34
C GLU A 215 -9.16 15.76 4.38
N ARG A 216 -8.98 14.89 5.37
CA ARG A 216 -8.00 15.11 6.44
C ARG A 216 -6.56 15.00 5.93
N MET A 217 -6.30 14.11 4.95
CA MET A 217 -5.00 14.03 4.28
C MET A 217 -4.66 15.32 3.53
N ILE A 218 -5.63 15.90 2.81
CA ILE A 218 -5.44 17.16 2.08
C ILE A 218 -5.16 18.33 3.04
N GLU A 219 -5.90 18.41 4.15
CA GLU A 219 -5.67 19.42 5.19
C GLU A 219 -4.28 19.24 5.82
N ALA A 220 -3.88 18.01 6.11
CA ALA A 220 -2.59 17.68 6.69
C ALA A 220 -1.43 18.07 5.77
N ALA A 221 -1.54 17.82 4.47
CA ALA A 221 -0.53 18.25 3.50
C ALA A 221 -0.27 19.77 3.56
N ARG A 222 -1.32 20.57 3.84
CA ARG A 222 -1.20 22.02 4.00
C ARG A 222 -0.48 22.45 5.27
N GLN A 223 -0.51 21.60 6.30
CA GLN A 223 0.11 21.84 7.60
C GLN A 223 1.50 21.23 7.72
N ALA A 224 1.89 20.34 6.78
CA ALA A 224 3.15 19.64 6.79
C ALA A 224 4.36 20.61 6.80
N ARG A 225 5.34 20.30 7.63
CA ARG A 225 6.59 21.04 7.73
C ARG A 225 7.53 20.59 6.62
N LEU A 226 7.65 21.40 5.60
CA LEU A 226 8.55 21.14 4.47
C LEU A 226 9.89 21.86 4.68
N PRO A 227 11.03 21.26 4.32
CA PRO A 227 12.32 21.93 4.42
C PRO A 227 12.37 23.19 3.55
N GLU A 228 12.79 24.33 4.15
CA GLU A 228 12.81 25.63 3.45
C GLU A 228 13.62 25.61 2.15
N ARG A 229 14.71 24.86 2.10
CA ARG A 229 15.57 24.75 0.91
C ARG A 229 14.88 24.08 -0.27
N GLU A 230 13.98 23.12 0.00
CA GLU A 230 13.23 22.41 -1.03
C GLU A 230 12.07 23.24 -1.58
N VAL A 231 11.50 24.13 -0.75
CA VAL A 231 10.45 25.09 -1.13
C VAL A 231 11.00 26.27 -1.94
N ALA A 232 12.24 26.69 -1.68
CA ALA A 232 12.83 27.89 -2.31
C ALA A 232 13.37 27.65 -3.73
N GLY A 233 13.51 26.40 -4.18
CA GLY A 233 14.17 26.05 -5.44
C GLY A 233 13.25 25.77 -6.64
N GLY A 234 11.95 25.67 -6.44
CA GLY A 234 11.02 25.22 -7.48
C GLY A 234 10.38 26.37 -8.27
N ALA A 235 10.73 26.52 -9.54
CA ALA A 235 9.83 27.15 -10.49
C ALA A 235 8.55 26.31 -10.57
N ALA A 236 7.38 26.92 -10.71
CA ALA A 236 6.11 26.21 -10.87
C ALA A 236 6.26 25.16 -12.00
N GLN A 237 6.21 23.90 -11.64
CA GLN A 237 6.30 22.81 -12.60
C GLN A 237 4.93 22.56 -13.21
N GLU A 238 4.89 22.40 -14.53
CA GLU A 238 3.69 21.90 -15.19
C GLU A 238 3.44 20.45 -14.73
N LEU A 239 2.25 20.22 -14.23
CA LEU A 239 1.76 18.88 -13.91
C LEU A 239 0.91 18.39 -15.07
N GLU A 240 1.15 17.17 -15.49
CA GLU A 240 0.23 16.47 -16.37
C GLU A 240 -1.12 16.31 -15.66
N ASP A 241 -2.19 16.61 -16.38
CA ASP A 241 -3.55 16.38 -15.89
C ASP A 241 -3.88 14.91 -16.11
N ILE A 242 -3.98 14.16 -15.03
CA ILE A 242 -4.26 12.73 -15.03
C ILE A 242 -5.75 12.55 -14.76
N ASP A 243 -6.46 11.91 -15.68
CA ASP A 243 -7.85 11.51 -15.43
C ASP A 243 -7.88 10.30 -14.49
N ILE A 244 -8.02 10.58 -13.20
CA ILE A 244 -8.04 9.56 -12.14
C ILE A 244 -9.28 8.65 -12.17
N ASP A 245 -10.24 8.91 -13.05
CA ASP A 245 -11.38 8.03 -13.30
C ASP A 245 -11.09 7.01 -14.40
N GLU A 246 -10.05 7.23 -15.21
CA GLU A 246 -9.59 6.32 -16.26
C GLU A 246 -8.21 5.73 -15.98
N GLU A 247 -7.32 6.50 -15.31
CA GLU A 247 -5.94 6.11 -15.04
C GLU A 247 -5.62 6.12 -13.54
N ILE A 248 -4.76 5.21 -13.12
CA ILE A 248 -4.26 5.18 -11.74
C ILE A 248 -3.12 6.19 -11.61
N LEU A 249 -3.25 7.17 -10.71
CA LEU A 249 -2.14 8.05 -10.36
C LEU A 249 -0.98 7.23 -9.78
N TRP A 250 0.17 7.27 -10.46
CA TRP A 250 1.36 6.54 -10.04
C TRP A 250 2.62 7.35 -10.35
N GLU A 251 3.06 8.18 -9.41
CA GLU A 251 4.24 9.02 -9.54
C GLU A 251 5.36 8.50 -8.65
N LEU A 252 6.57 8.48 -9.17
CA LEU A 252 7.74 7.96 -8.46
C LEU A 252 8.80 9.04 -8.35
N ALA A 253 9.44 9.13 -7.18
CA ALA A 253 10.59 9.99 -6.96
C ALA A 253 11.79 9.54 -7.80
N SER A 254 12.66 10.50 -8.11
CA SER A 254 13.96 10.19 -8.73
C SER A 254 14.93 9.68 -7.66
N PRO A 255 15.74 8.66 -7.95
CA PRO A 255 16.75 8.16 -7.02
C PRO A 255 17.85 9.18 -6.70
N GLU A 256 17.99 10.23 -7.51
CA GLU A 256 18.98 11.31 -7.35
C GLU A 256 18.41 12.53 -6.61
N SER A 257 17.19 12.47 -6.11
CA SER A 257 16.56 13.58 -5.40
C SER A 257 17.21 13.80 -4.01
N GLY A 258 17.20 15.03 -3.55
CA GLY A 258 17.98 15.57 -2.44
C GLY A 258 17.71 15.07 -1.02
N SER A 259 17.66 15.98 -0.04
CA SER A 259 17.53 15.62 1.39
C SER A 259 16.10 15.36 1.86
N PHE A 260 15.11 15.61 1.02
CA PHE A 260 13.67 15.44 1.29
C PHE A 260 13.07 14.35 0.40
N TYR A 261 12.14 13.61 0.98
CA TYR A 261 11.36 12.60 0.26
C TYR A 261 9.93 12.56 0.82
N ALA A 262 8.95 12.59 -0.06
CA ALA A 262 7.55 12.39 0.32
C ALA A 262 7.01 11.11 -0.30
N TRP A 263 6.36 10.31 0.53
CA TRP A 263 5.65 9.11 0.12
C TRP A 263 4.18 9.22 0.53
N GLY A 264 3.29 9.02 -0.40
CA GLY A 264 1.85 9.10 -0.11
C GLY A 264 1.05 8.09 -0.89
N ALA A 265 0.05 7.50 -0.22
CA ALA A 265 -0.86 6.55 -0.85
C ALA A 265 -2.25 6.56 -0.19
N GLY A 266 -3.28 6.33 -1.00
CA GLY A 266 -4.66 6.29 -0.53
C GLY A 266 -5.67 6.58 -1.63
N GLU A 267 -6.77 7.25 -1.30
CA GLU A 267 -7.82 7.62 -2.24
C GLU A 267 -7.27 8.55 -3.34
N SER A 268 -7.50 8.18 -4.61
CA SER A 268 -6.86 8.81 -5.77
C SER A 268 -7.11 10.32 -5.88
N ALA A 269 -8.33 10.80 -5.58
CA ALA A 269 -8.61 12.23 -5.67
C ALA A 269 -7.89 13.03 -4.57
N ALA A 270 -7.77 12.46 -3.38
CA ALA A 270 -7.02 13.07 -2.29
C ALA A 270 -5.52 13.14 -2.62
N VAL A 271 -4.95 12.04 -3.11
CA VAL A 271 -3.53 12.00 -3.51
C VAL A 271 -3.25 12.98 -4.65
N MET A 272 -4.16 13.10 -5.63
CA MET A 272 -4.06 14.09 -6.70
C MET A 272 -4.08 15.53 -6.16
N ALA A 273 -4.97 15.83 -5.21
CA ALA A 273 -5.04 17.15 -4.59
C ALA A 273 -3.76 17.49 -3.80
N ILE A 274 -3.21 16.50 -3.07
CA ILE A 274 -1.94 16.62 -2.34
C ILE A 274 -0.79 16.87 -3.32
N ARG A 275 -0.71 16.11 -4.43
CA ARG A 275 0.28 16.31 -5.49
C ARG A 275 0.25 17.73 -6.04
N ARG A 276 -0.94 18.20 -6.40
CA ARG A 276 -1.13 19.56 -6.92
C ARG A 276 -0.67 20.61 -5.91
N TYR A 277 -1.06 20.46 -4.65
CA TYR A 277 -0.66 21.38 -3.59
C TYR A 277 0.86 21.41 -3.38
N LEU A 278 1.50 20.24 -3.22
CA LEU A 278 2.94 20.17 -2.97
C LEU A 278 3.76 20.74 -4.14
N VAL A 279 3.39 20.44 -5.37
CA VAL A 279 4.16 20.86 -6.55
C VAL A 279 3.84 22.30 -6.96
N GLN A 280 2.56 22.64 -7.11
CA GLN A 280 2.16 23.94 -7.66
C GLN A 280 2.12 25.07 -6.63
N GLU A 281 1.64 24.78 -5.41
CA GLU A 281 1.49 25.81 -4.37
C GLU A 281 2.72 25.91 -3.47
N ARG A 282 3.37 24.78 -3.16
CA ARG A 282 4.57 24.74 -2.29
C ARG A 282 5.88 24.70 -3.07
N GLY A 283 5.86 24.51 -4.38
CA GLY A 283 7.03 24.50 -5.24
C GLY A 283 7.99 23.31 -5.00
N ILE A 284 7.50 22.22 -4.43
CA ILE A 284 8.29 21.00 -4.26
C ILE A 284 8.53 20.35 -5.62
N ASP A 285 9.78 20.00 -5.91
CA ASP A 285 10.10 19.27 -7.13
C ASP A 285 9.45 17.88 -7.11
N LYS A 286 8.70 17.54 -8.17
CA LYS A 286 8.04 16.24 -8.29
C LYS A 286 9.00 15.05 -8.17
N ARG A 287 10.28 15.25 -8.46
CA ARG A 287 11.33 14.23 -8.26
C ARG A 287 11.52 13.79 -6.82
N HIS A 288 11.00 14.54 -5.85
CA HIS A 288 11.01 14.16 -4.43
C HIS A 288 9.77 13.39 -3.99
N LEU A 289 8.82 13.17 -4.89
CA LEU A 289 7.49 12.65 -4.55
C LEU A 289 7.28 11.25 -5.11
N THR A 290 6.88 10.33 -4.24
CA THR A 290 6.26 9.05 -4.61
C THR A 290 4.81 9.10 -4.15
N LEU A 291 3.88 9.21 -5.09
CA LEU A 291 2.46 9.41 -4.81
C LEU A 291 1.61 8.42 -5.60
N MET A 292 0.75 7.67 -4.90
CA MET A 292 0.02 6.54 -5.49
C MET A 292 -1.45 6.55 -5.11
N GLY A 293 -2.33 6.48 -6.11
CA GLY A 293 -3.75 6.20 -5.92
C GLY A 293 -3.97 4.71 -5.69
N TYR A 294 -4.19 4.29 -4.45
CA TYR A 294 -4.44 2.88 -4.13
C TYR A 294 -5.86 2.45 -4.45
N TRP A 295 -6.79 3.37 -4.36
CA TRP A 295 -8.19 3.14 -4.64
C TRP A 295 -8.89 4.43 -5.08
N ARG A 296 -10.09 4.30 -5.62
CA ARG A 296 -10.93 5.42 -6.06
C ARG A 296 -12.34 5.24 -5.57
N LEU A 297 -12.87 6.22 -4.85
CA LEU A 297 -14.24 6.19 -4.36
C LEU A 297 -15.24 6.03 -5.51
N GLY A 298 -16.09 5.00 -5.42
CA GLY A 298 -17.10 4.70 -6.44
C GLY A 298 -16.56 4.00 -7.70
N LYS A 299 -15.29 3.65 -7.76
CA LYS A 299 -14.68 2.91 -8.88
C LYS A 299 -14.04 1.60 -8.41
N VAL A 300 -13.99 0.66 -9.32
CA VAL A 300 -13.23 -0.59 -9.18
C VAL A 300 -12.26 -0.65 -10.33
N PHE A 301 -10.98 -0.61 -10.04
CA PHE A 301 -9.93 -0.86 -11.03
C PHE A 301 -9.65 -2.36 -11.09
N ASP A 302 -9.74 -2.95 -12.29
CA ASP A 302 -9.47 -4.37 -12.56
C ASP A 302 -7.99 -4.63 -12.92
#